data_b572b35b509e87d49fd1f6bdda9172c7
#
_entry.id   b572b35b509e87d49fd1f6bdda9172c7
#
_cell.length_a   1.000
_cell.length_b   1.000
_cell.length_c   1.000
_cell.angle_alpha   90.00
_cell.angle_beta   90.00
_cell.angle_gamma   90.00
#
_symmetry.space_group_name_H-M   'P 1'
#
loop_
_entity.id
_entity.type
_entity.pdbx_description
1 polymer ?
#
loop_
_entity_poly.entity_id
_entity_poly.type
_entity_poly.pdbx_seq_one_letter_code
_entity_poly.pdbx_strand_id
1 'polypeptide(L)'
;YKGGELMKDMYEFLFNGLINHNLHQFMKQLYEYFHHPMVLCDVNYLVLAQHPNQQIGDMLFDHMQEHQKVAVEMLPFIQLGNYQKDLDQNNNVIYVDYGVGQTIPRIIAAITDNDNIIGYLCILFADGKPSSEIFSFISKLAKTIASIICHSKTGYNYNRYEYFAIMNYL
;
A
#
# COMPACT_ATOMS: atom_id res chain seq x y z
N TYR A 1 22.14 -10.29 11.00
CA TYR A 1 21.08 -10.79 10.11
C TYR A 1 21.74 -11.36 8.87
N LYS A 2 21.50 -12.66 8.59
CA LYS A 2 21.98 -13.34 7.38
C LYS A 2 21.05 -12.96 6.23
N GLY A 3 21.40 -11.92 5.49
CA GLY A 3 20.56 -11.33 4.44
C GLY A 3 20.06 -12.29 3.36
N GLY A 4 20.74 -13.40 3.11
CA GLY A 4 20.35 -14.37 2.07
C GLY A 4 19.17 -15.27 2.46
N GLU A 5 19.03 -15.67 3.71
CA GLU A 5 17.87 -16.46 4.19
C GLU A 5 16.61 -15.60 4.21
N LEU A 6 16.70 -14.37 4.71
CA LEU A 6 15.59 -13.42 4.73
C LEU A 6 15.01 -13.18 3.34
N MET A 7 15.87 -12.98 2.34
CA MET A 7 15.45 -12.74 0.95
C MET A 7 14.73 -13.96 0.35
N LYS A 8 15.19 -15.19 0.65
CA LYS A 8 14.54 -16.40 0.16
C LYS A 8 13.13 -16.54 0.72
N ASP A 9 12.97 -16.32 2.01
CA ASP A 9 11.68 -16.39 2.70
C ASP A 9 10.72 -15.32 2.18
N MET A 10 11.21 -14.12 1.87
CA MET A 10 10.42 -13.03 1.29
C MET A 10 9.85 -13.39 -0.09
N TYR A 11 10.65 -14.01 -0.97
CA TYR A 11 10.16 -14.43 -2.28
C TYR A 11 9.18 -15.61 -2.20
N GLU A 12 9.41 -16.55 -1.31
CA GLU A 12 8.48 -17.65 -1.04
C GLU A 12 7.14 -17.12 -0.54
N PHE A 13 7.17 -16.12 0.34
CA PHE A 13 5.98 -15.42 0.81
C PHE A 13 5.18 -14.79 -0.34
N LEU A 14 5.85 -14.05 -1.26
CA LEU A 14 5.19 -13.44 -2.41
C LEU A 14 4.57 -14.49 -3.33
N PHE A 15 5.28 -15.58 -3.57
CA PHE A 15 4.80 -16.68 -4.41
C PHE A 15 3.55 -17.35 -3.83
N ASN A 16 3.53 -17.61 -2.53
CA ASN A 16 2.37 -18.16 -1.83
C ASN A 16 1.17 -17.20 -1.90
N GLY A 17 1.40 -15.89 -1.83
CA GLY A 17 0.36 -14.88 -2.02
C GLY A 17 -0.27 -14.95 -3.41
N LEU A 18 0.53 -15.13 -4.44
CA LEU A 18 0.05 -15.28 -5.83
C LEU A 18 -0.82 -16.52 -6.02
N ILE A 19 -0.55 -17.61 -5.30
CA ILE A 19 -1.32 -18.86 -5.41
C ILE A 19 -2.66 -18.74 -4.69
N ASN A 20 -2.68 -18.14 -3.49
CA ASN A 20 -3.85 -18.16 -2.61
C ASN A 20 -4.90 -17.09 -2.94
N HIS A 21 -4.54 -16.00 -3.61
CA HIS A 21 -5.42 -14.89 -4.03
C HIS A 21 -6.35 -14.34 -2.93
N ASN A 22 -5.94 -14.41 -1.66
CA ASN A 22 -6.69 -13.87 -0.53
C ASN A 22 -6.00 -12.62 0.01
N LEU A 23 -6.51 -11.45 -0.37
CA LEU A 23 -5.90 -10.16 -0.03
C LEU A 23 -5.80 -9.92 1.48
N HIS A 24 -6.87 -10.17 2.24
CA HIS A 24 -6.87 -9.93 3.69
C HIS A 24 -5.89 -10.83 4.42
N GLN A 25 -5.86 -12.12 4.06
CA GLN A 25 -4.91 -13.06 4.64
C GLN A 25 -3.47 -12.69 4.27
N PHE A 26 -3.23 -12.33 3.02
CA PHE A 26 -1.92 -11.90 2.54
C PHE A 26 -1.40 -10.67 3.29
N MET A 27 -2.23 -9.63 3.43
CA MET A 27 -1.87 -8.40 4.15
C MET A 27 -1.62 -8.64 5.64
N LYS A 28 -2.41 -9.54 6.28
CA LYS A 28 -2.19 -9.94 7.65
C LYS A 28 -0.84 -10.63 7.83
N GLN A 29 -0.52 -11.60 6.98
CA GLN A 29 0.76 -12.32 7.00
C GLN A 29 1.94 -11.39 6.70
N LEU A 30 1.75 -10.43 5.79
CA LEU A 30 2.74 -9.40 5.49
C LEU A 30 3.07 -8.56 6.74
N TYR A 31 2.04 -8.14 7.47
CA TYR A 31 2.23 -7.41 8.73
C TYR A 31 2.94 -8.27 9.79
N GLU A 32 2.53 -9.53 9.95
CA GLU A 32 3.17 -10.47 10.88
C GLU A 32 4.65 -10.72 10.56
N TYR A 33 5.01 -10.61 9.28
CA TYR A 33 6.39 -10.79 8.83
C TYR A 33 7.23 -9.51 8.97
N PHE A 34 6.68 -8.36 8.55
CA PHE A 34 7.40 -7.08 8.52
C PHE A 34 7.40 -6.32 9.85
N HIS A 35 6.38 -6.54 10.68
CA HIS A 35 6.12 -5.81 11.93
C HIS A 35 6.02 -4.28 11.77
N HIS A 36 5.76 -3.79 10.56
CA HIS A 36 5.51 -2.38 10.28
C HIS A 36 4.02 -2.14 10.04
N PRO A 37 3.40 -1.14 10.69
CA PRO A 37 2.02 -0.77 10.39
C PRO A 37 1.86 -0.45 8.92
N MET A 38 0.79 -0.95 8.30
CA MET A 38 0.54 -0.77 6.89
C MET A 38 -0.93 -0.63 6.55
N VAL A 39 -1.21 0.10 5.51
CA VAL A 39 -2.54 0.28 4.94
C VAL A 39 -2.48 0.17 3.42
N LEU A 40 -3.41 -0.57 2.87
CA LEU A 40 -3.68 -0.66 1.44
C LEU A 40 -4.99 0.04 1.16
N CYS A 41 -5.00 0.97 0.25
CA CYS A 41 -6.21 1.66 -0.20
C CYS A 41 -6.35 1.63 -1.72
N ASP A 42 -7.57 1.84 -2.20
CA ASP A 42 -7.84 2.03 -3.61
C ASP A 42 -7.51 3.45 -4.09
N VAL A 43 -7.74 3.73 -5.37
CA VAL A 43 -7.49 5.06 -5.97
C VAL A 43 -8.38 6.17 -5.40
N ASN A 44 -9.47 5.82 -4.74
CA ASN A 44 -10.35 6.76 -4.05
C ASN A 44 -10.02 6.87 -2.56
N TYR A 45 -8.89 6.30 -2.15
CA TYR A 45 -8.41 6.26 -0.77
C TYR A 45 -9.36 5.54 0.22
N LEU A 46 -10.16 4.58 -0.27
CA LEU A 46 -10.91 3.67 0.57
C LEU A 46 -9.99 2.52 1.03
N VAL A 47 -10.05 2.20 2.32
CA VAL A 47 -9.21 1.14 2.90
C VAL A 47 -9.66 -0.22 2.39
N LEU A 48 -8.72 -0.97 1.81
CA LEU A 48 -8.89 -2.36 1.38
C LEU A 48 -8.41 -3.34 2.45
N ALA A 49 -7.30 -2.99 3.13
CA ALA A 49 -6.77 -3.74 4.26
C ALA A 49 -5.87 -2.83 5.10
N GLN A 50 -5.85 -3.02 6.42
CA GLN A 50 -5.03 -2.27 7.35
C GLN A 50 -4.58 -3.14 8.51
N HIS A 51 -3.31 -3.06 8.87
CA HIS A 51 -2.73 -3.77 10.02
C HIS A 51 -1.69 -2.89 10.72
N PRO A 52 -1.64 -2.91 12.08
CA PRO A 52 -2.57 -3.59 12.98
C PRO A 52 -3.98 -2.97 12.94
N ASN A 53 -4.98 -3.72 13.38
CA ASN A 53 -6.35 -3.23 13.51
C ASN A 53 -6.53 -2.54 14.88
N GLN A 54 -5.71 -1.50 15.12
CA GLN A 54 -5.74 -0.69 16.34
C GLN A 54 -5.07 0.66 16.07
N GLN A 55 -5.35 1.65 16.89
CA GLN A 55 -4.66 2.94 16.83
C GLN A 55 -3.19 2.80 17.23
N ILE A 56 -2.33 3.56 16.56
CA ILE A 56 -0.86 3.51 16.73
C ILE A 56 -0.26 4.89 17.01
N GLY A 57 -1.08 5.96 17.04
CA GLY A 57 -0.65 7.33 17.26
C GLY A 57 -0.25 8.08 15.98
N ASP A 58 -0.43 7.51 14.79
CA ASP A 58 -0.32 8.24 13.52
C ASP A 58 -1.69 8.74 13.08
N MET A 59 -1.83 10.06 12.97
CA MET A 59 -3.13 10.70 12.74
C MET A 59 -3.83 10.19 11.47
N LEU A 60 -3.08 10.01 10.38
CA LEU A 60 -3.66 9.52 9.12
C LEU A 60 -4.03 8.04 9.22
N PHE A 61 -3.14 7.22 9.77
CA PHE A 61 -3.37 5.79 9.93
C PHE A 61 -4.56 5.52 10.86
N ASP A 62 -4.63 6.22 11.99
CA ASP A 62 -5.69 6.06 12.98
C ASP A 62 -7.05 6.52 12.43
N HIS A 63 -7.06 7.62 11.65
CA HIS A 63 -8.28 8.06 10.96
C HIS A 63 -8.75 7.03 9.92
N MET A 64 -7.85 6.48 9.13
CA MET A 64 -8.19 5.44 8.14
C MET A 64 -8.68 4.16 8.83
N GLN A 65 -8.14 3.81 9.98
CA GLN A 65 -8.58 2.67 10.77
C GLN A 65 -10.02 2.84 11.27
N GLU A 66 -10.38 4.04 11.73
CA GLU A 66 -11.71 4.36 12.27
C GLU A 66 -12.75 4.53 11.16
N HIS A 67 -12.42 5.24 10.09
CA HIS A 67 -13.38 5.66 9.06
C HIS A 67 -13.28 4.87 7.76
N GLN A 68 -12.33 3.97 7.63
CA GLN A 68 -12.07 3.13 6.44
C GLN A 68 -11.81 3.92 5.15
N LYS A 69 -11.37 5.17 5.30
CA LYS A 69 -11.01 6.08 4.20
C LYS A 69 -10.08 7.18 4.68
N VAL A 70 -9.38 7.83 3.75
CA VAL A 70 -8.64 9.06 4.05
C VAL A 70 -9.62 10.20 4.31
N ALA A 71 -9.33 11.02 5.32
CA ALA A 71 -10.09 12.25 5.57
C ALA A 71 -9.99 13.20 4.36
N VAL A 72 -11.10 13.79 3.96
CA VAL A 72 -11.14 14.75 2.85
C VAL A 72 -10.20 15.92 3.11
N GLU A 73 -10.06 16.34 4.35
CA GLU A 73 -9.18 17.42 4.81
C GLU A 73 -7.69 17.09 4.65
N MET A 74 -7.36 15.79 4.59
CA MET A 74 -5.97 15.31 4.38
C MET A 74 -5.60 15.20 2.91
N LEU A 75 -6.57 15.14 1.99
CA LEU A 75 -6.31 15.01 0.56
C LEU A 75 -5.43 16.13 -0.01
N PRO A 76 -5.61 17.42 0.34
CA PRO A 76 -4.72 18.47 -0.13
C PRO A 76 -3.26 18.26 0.30
N PHE A 77 -3.01 17.74 1.50
CA PHE A 77 -1.64 17.48 1.98
C PHE A 77 -0.99 16.31 1.22
N ILE A 78 -1.78 15.30 0.88
CA ILE A 78 -1.31 14.16 0.06
C ILE A 78 -1.03 14.62 -1.37
N GLN A 79 -1.87 15.45 -1.95
CA GLN A 79 -1.71 15.98 -3.31
C GLN A 79 -0.61 17.04 -3.42
N LEU A 80 -0.51 17.96 -2.45
CA LEU A 80 0.52 19.01 -2.42
C LEU A 80 1.93 18.44 -2.21
N GLY A 81 2.07 17.24 -1.65
CA GLY A 81 3.35 16.56 -1.46
C GLY A 81 4.02 16.14 -2.77
N ASN A 82 3.39 16.32 -3.93
CA ASN A 82 3.88 15.84 -5.23
C ASN A 82 4.23 14.33 -5.25
N TYR A 83 3.62 13.54 -4.37
CA TYR A 83 3.91 12.11 -4.25
C TYR A 83 3.70 11.37 -5.56
N GLN A 84 2.72 11.76 -6.36
CA GLN A 84 2.49 11.16 -7.67
C GLN A 84 3.69 11.35 -8.60
N LYS A 85 4.22 12.56 -8.69
CA LYS A 85 5.41 12.86 -9.50
C LYS A 85 6.64 12.07 -9.00
N ASP A 86 6.80 11.99 -7.69
CA ASP A 86 7.90 11.25 -7.09
C ASP A 86 7.75 9.73 -7.33
N LEU A 87 6.52 9.20 -7.29
CA LEU A 87 6.23 7.81 -7.64
C LEU A 87 6.59 7.50 -9.11
N ASP A 88 6.16 8.36 -10.04
CA ASP A 88 6.45 8.21 -11.47
C ASP A 88 7.96 8.21 -11.76
N GLN A 89 8.73 9.00 -11.02
CA GLN A 89 10.19 9.09 -11.17
C GLN A 89 10.96 7.97 -10.50
N ASN A 90 10.37 7.25 -9.54
CA ASN A 90 11.03 6.27 -8.68
C ASN A 90 10.44 4.85 -8.81
N ASN A 91 10.02 4.44 -10.00
CA ASN A 91 9.46 3.11 -10.26
C ASN A 91 8.27 2.76 -9.33
N ASN A 92 7.42 3.74 -9.07
CA ASN A 92 6.20 3.61 -8.26
C ASN A 92 6.44 3.27 -6.77
N VAL A 93 7.64 3.47 -6.23
CA VAL A 93 7.93 3.30 -4.80
C VAL A 93 8.77 4.46 -4.30
N ILE A 94 8.31 5.15 -3.25
CA ILE A 94 9.00 6.28 -2.63
C ILE A 94 9.08 6.13 -1.12
N TYR A 95 10.09 6.77 -0.53
CA TYR A 95 10.20 6.96 0.91
C TYR A 95 9.86 8.42 1.22
N VAL A 96 8.94 8.63 2.16
CA VAL A 96 8.40 9.93 2.53
C VAL A 96 8.69 10.19 3.98
N ASP A 97 9.53 11.19 4.27
CA ASP A 97 9.87 11.71 5.59
C ASP A 97 9.46 13.18 5.77
N TYR A 98 8.62 13.68 4.88
CA TYR A 98 8.08 15.05 4.84
C TYR A 98 6.55 15.03 4.74
N GLY A 99 5.90 16.19 4.95
CA GLY A 99 4.45 16.29 4.89
C GLY A 99 3.80 15.35 5.90
N VAL A 100 2.93 14.45 5.44
CA VAL A 100 2.27 13.44 6.30
C VAL A 100 3.24 12.40 6.87
N GLY A 101 4.42 12.25 6.27
CA GLY A 101 5.50 11.38 6.76
C GLY A 101 6.40 12.01 7.81
N GLN A 102 6.19 13.28 8.17
CA GLN A 102 7.09 14.00 9.07
C GLN A 102 7.05 13.45 10.51
N THR A 103 5.90 12.94 10.96
CA THR A 103 5.76 12.35 12.29
C THR A 103 6.30 10.92 12.32
N ILE A 104 5.84 10.09 11.39
CA ILE A 104 6.32 8.74 11.18
C ILE A 104 6.62 8.58 9.69
N PRO A 105 7.90 8.46 9.30
CA PRO A 105 8.27 8.22 7.91
C PRO A 105 7.62 6.97 7.34
N ARG A 106 7.39 6.96 6.02
CA ARG A 106 6.66 5.88 5.38
C ARG A 106 7.17 5.57 3.99
N ILE A 107 6.96 4.33 3.57
CA ILE A 107 7.15 3.91 2.19
C ILE A 107 5.78 3.92 1.54
N ILE A 108 5.65 4.56 0.39
CA ILE A 108 4.43 4.55 -0.43
C ILE A 108 4.75 3.83 -1.73
N ALA A 109 3.94 2.84 -2.07
CA ALA A 109 4.02 2.13 -3.34
C ALA A 109 2.69 2.23 -4.09
N ALA A 110 2.75 2.64 -5.37
CA ALA A 110 1.60 2.57 -6.25
C ALA A 110 1.37 1.11 -6.68
N ILE A 111 0.14 0.66 -6.57
CA ILE A 111 -0.32 -0.63 -7.07
C ILE A 111 -0.83 -0.42 -8.47
N THR A 112 -0.21 -1.05 -9.46
CA THR A 112 -0.53 -0.81 -10.87
C THR A 112 -0.96 -2.09 -11.59
N ASP A 113 -1.95 -1.95 -12.47
CA ASP A 113 -2.36 -2.96 -13.42
C ASP A 113 -2.34 -2.35 -14.83
N ASN A 114 -1.55 -2.95 -15.76
CA ASN A 114 -1.37 -2.44 -17.12
C ASN A 114 -1.10 -0.92 -17.17
N ASP A 115 -0.15 -0.45 -16.36
CA ASP A 115 0.27 0.95 -16.20
C ASP A 115 -0.79 1.89 -15.56
N ASN A 116 -1.97 1.37 -15.21
CA ASN A 116 -2.96 2.13 -14.47
C ASN A 116 -2.80 1.91 -12.97
N ILE A 117 -2.82 3.00 -12.20
CA ILE A 117 -2.82 2.91 -10.75
C ILE A 117 -4.20 2.44 -10.29
N ILE A 118 -4.23 1.35 -9.53
CA ILE A 118 -5.44 0.77 -8.95
C ILE A 118 -5.51 0.92 -7.43
N GLY A 119 -4.44 1.38 -6.80
CA GLY A 119 -4.39 1.62 -5.37
C GLY A 119 -3.01 2.02 -4.90
N TYR A 120 -2.87 2.15 -3.57
CA TYR A 120 -1.63 2.54 -2.90
C TYR A 120 -1.42 1.70 -1.65
N LEU A 121 -0.20 1.19 -1.49
CA LEU A 121 0.27 0.58 -0.26
C LEU A 121 1.12 1.61 0.49
N CYS A 122 0.76 1.88 1.74
CA CYS A 122 1.54 2.72 2.65
C CYS A 122 2.04 1.87 3.82
N ILE A 123 3.34 1.85 4.04
CA ILE A 123 4.00 1.16 5.16
C ILE A 123 4.67 2.22 6.02
N LEU A 124 4.28 2.32 7.30
CA LEU A 124 4.97 3.21 8.25
C LEU A 124 6.32 2.60 8.58
N PHE A 125 7.39 3.34 8.29
CA PHE A 125 8.76 2.83 8.34
C PHE A 125 9.66 3.78 9.13
N ALA A 126 9.68 3.61 10.44
CA ALA A 126 10.38 4.51 11.36
C ALA A 126 11.90 4.24 11.48
N ASP A 127 12.39 3.13 10.90
CA ASP A 127 13.77 2.67 11.08
C ASP A 127 14.81 3.44 10.24
N GLY A 128 14.40 4.55 9.65
CA GLY A 128 15.22 5.37 8.76
C GLY A 128 15.04 5.00 7.28
N LYS A 129 15.86 5.56 6.40
CA LYS A 129 15.75 5.34 4.97
C LYS A 129 15.99 3.88 4.60
N PRO A 130 15.06 3.22 3.90
CA PRO A 130 15.19 1.81 3.53
C PRO A 130 16.38 1.54 2.62
N SER A 131 16.93 0.31 2.69
CA SER A 131 17.94 -0.16 1.75
C SER A 131 17.37 -0.38 0.34
N SER A 132 18.24 -0.49 -0.66
CA SER A 132 17.84 -0.79 -2.04
C SER A 132 17.12 -2.14 -2.17
N GLU A 133 17.48 -3.12 -1.35
CA GLU A 133 16.84 -4.43 -1.29
C GLU A 133 15.39 -4.32 -0.82
N ILE A 134 15.12 -3.49 0.20
CA ILE A 134 13.75 -3.24 0.69
C ILE A 134 12.93 -2.56 -0.40
N PHE A 135 13.46 -1.54 -1.07
CA PHE A 135 12.77 -0.91 -2.19
C PHE A 135 12.45 -1.90 -3.32
N SER A 136 13.41 -2.74 -3.70
CA SER A 136 13.21 -3.78 -4.70
C SER A 136 12.14 -4.78 -4.28
N PHE A 137 12.13 -5.19 -3.01
CA PHE A 137 11.11 -6.08 -2.47
C PHE A 137 9.73 -5.42 -2.51
N ILE A 138 9.59 -4.17 -2.03
CA ILE A 138 8.31 -3.45 -2.04
C ILE A 138 7.77 -3.28 -3.47
N SER A 139 8.64 -3.04 -4.46
CA SER A 139 8.22 -2.99 -5.85
C SER A 139 7.62 -4.32 -6.35
N LYS A 140 8.20 -5.46 -5.95
CA LYS A 140 7.66 -6.79 -6.28
C LYS A 140 6.40 -7.11 -5.49
N LEU A 141 6.36 -6.70 -4.22
CA LEU A 141 5.18 -6.79 -3.36
C LEU A 141 3.98 -6.06 -3.97
N ALA A 142 4.19 -4.84 -4.50
CA ALA A 142 3.15 -4.07 -5.17
C ALA A 142 2.56 -4.83 -6.38
N LYS A 143 3.41 -5.48 -7.18
CA LYS A 143 2.97 -6.32 -8.31
C LYS A 143 2.20 -7.56 -7.85
N THR A 144 2.62 -8.18 -6.76
CA THR A 144 1.92 -9.33 -6.17
C THR A 144 0.52 -8.91 -5.67
N ILE A 145 0.42 -7.78 -4.97
CA ILE A 145 -0.86 -7.23 -4.51
C ILE A 145 -1.77 -6.92 -5.70
N ALA A 146 -1.26 -6.29 -6.77
CA ALA A 146 -2.03 -6.04 -7.98
C ALA A 146 -2.62 -7.33 -8.55
N SER A 147 -1.81 -8.38 -8.67
CA SER A 147 -2.26 -9.69 -9.14
C SER A 147 -3.36 -10.28 -8.23
N ILE A 148 -3.20 -10.20 -6.91
CA ILE A 148 -4.21 -10.68 -5.96
C ILE A 148 -5.51 -9.91 -6.11
N ILE A 149 -5.48 -8.57 -6.23
CA ILE A 149 -6.66 -7.74 -6.42
C ILE A 149 -7.39 -8.12 -7.71
N CYS A 150 -6.66 -8.23 -8.82
CA CYS A 150 -7.25 -8.53 -10.13
C CYS A 150 -7.83 -9.96 -10.24
N HIS A 151 -7.27 -10.92 -9.50
CA HIS A 151 -7.69 -12.32 -9.57
C HIS A 151 -8.54 -12.79 -8.37
N SER A 152 -8.74 -11.94 -7.36
CA SER A 152 -9.52 -12.34 -6.20
C SER A 152 -10.98 -12.54 -6.58
N LYS A 153 -11.53 -13.74 -6.31
CA LYS A 153 -12.94 -14.08 -6.51
C LYS A 153 -13.86 -13.40 -5.49
N THR A 154 -13.32 -12.72 -4.51
CA THR A 154 -14.05 -12.02 -3.45
C THR A 154 -14.35 -10.58 -3.87
N GLY A 155 -15.22 -10.41 -4.90
CA GLY A 155 -16.12 -9.27 -4.99
C GLY A 155 -15.55 -7.85 -5.10
N TYR A 156 -14.24 -7.66 -5.30
CA TYR A 156 -13.76 -6.41 -5.84
C TYR A 156 -14.07 -6.42 -7.33
N ASN A 157 -15.36 -6.17 -7.63
CA ASN A 157 -15.80 -5.94 -8.98
C ASN A 157 -15.05 -4.73 -9.51
N TYR A 158 -14.18 -4.92 -10.50
CA TYR A 158 -13.61 -3.85 -11.33
C TYR A 158 -14.72 -2.95 -11.89
N ASN A 159 -15.94 -3.47 -12.05
CA ASN A 159 -17.16 -2.73 -12.38
C ASN A 159 -17.55 -1.65 -11.35
N ARG A 160 -17.02 -1.68 -10.12
CA ARG A 160 -17.26 -0.62 -9.15
C ARG A 160 -16.47 0.64 -9.49
N TYR A 161 -15.30 0.50 -10.13
CA TYR A 161 -14.50 1.64 -10.58
C TYR A 161 -15.11 2.33 -11.80
N GLU A 162 -15.68 1.58 -12.73
CA GLU A 162 -16.45 2.16 -13.85
C GLU A 162 -17.69 2.91 -13.36
N TYR A 163 -18.37 2.42 -12.33
CA TYR A 163 -19.56 3.07 -11.77
C TYR A 163 -19.23 4.41 -11.09
N PHE A 164 -18.12 4.51 -10.38
CA PHE A 164 -17.67 5.76 -9.75
C PHE A 164 -17.07 6.74 -10.75
N ALA A 165 -16.40 6.28 -11.78
CA ALA A 165 -15.91 7.15 -12.85
C ALA A 165 -17.07 7.81 -13.60
N ILE A 166 -18.17 7.10 -13.84
CA ILE A 166 -19.38 7.62 -14.50
C ILE A 166 -20.12 8.63 -13.60
N MET A 167 -20.19 8.40 -12.28
CA MET A 167 -20.88 9.29 -11.34
C MET A 167 -20.15 10.62 -11.09
N ASN A 168 -18.84 10.68 -11.35
CA ASN A 168 -18.06 11.93 -11.24
C ASN A 168 -18.06 12.78 -12.53
N TYR A 169 -18.70 12.30 -13.62
CA TYR A 169 -18.87 13.04 -14.88
C TYR A 169 -20.32 13.50 -15.12
N LEU A 170 -21.22 13.29 -14.17
CA LEU A 170 -22.59 13.81 -14.14
C LEU A 170 -22.75 14.88 -13.05
#